data_e448ac213a9dd1bb9b0e212018792f5a
#
_entry.id   e448ac213a9dd1bb9b0e212018792f5a
#
_cell.length_a   1.000
_cell.length_b   1.000
_cell.length_c   1.000
_cell.angle_alpha   90.00
_cell.angle_beta   90.00
_cell.angle_gamma   90.00
#
_symmetry.space_group_name_H-M   'P 1'
#
loop_
_entity.id
_entity.type
_entity.pdbx_description
1 polymer ?
#
loop_
_entity_poly.entity_id
_entity_poly.type
_entity_poly.pdbx_seq_one_letter_code
_entity_poly.pdbx_strand_id
1 'polypeptide(L)'
;MTGDGLLGLPRRREPDLTGLATIALDTAGRVVSWSVTATALFGYPAREVVGRDVCDVLLTGPGQRELVARALTEVAAGRVHIATVAGGSLGEGRFALRWEPLGGPGEGGAGSETVLLIATQAWPQPVPSWLSQATARIGSSLDLVQTASEVVEAAVPGFADAAVIYAAERLLAAGELEPPRAGHGAAVRRLAARLAGQDEAVIAGLLPIGEVLVLGEDTLRSRAMATGEPVLSGQLDRETAERLARIPGGRQVAAQYSSLLAMPLIARGVVVGCVTFGRAPASPAFNPGDIALADELASRAAVCLDNARLYDRERRIALALQRGLLPGRPLVPDRLEVAPVYQPVGDNVVGGDWHDIVPLSGGRAALMVGDAMGHGPEAAAIMVQLRTAAHTLASLELPPEEVLSRLDTMAAGMDPTAEGLTAAQFATCIYAVIDPSGGTGEIARAGHLPPVLVRPDGATEVLDLSAGLPLGLGTGTFQSTRFSLAPGATLALYTDGLVENRTRPIDSGLAALRQALSAVLARPGSTLDDSCQKVTQMLREHGEDDITLMLARIRG
;
A
#
# COMPACT_ATOMS: atom_id res chain seq x y z
N MET A 1 34.75 44.44 45.41
CA MET A 1 34.80 44.99 44.06
C MET A 1 34.29 43.94 43.18
N THR A 2 33.11 44.09 42.94
CA THR A 2 32.04 43.26 42.40
C THR A 2 31.90 43.55 40.92
N GLY A 3 31.90 42.56 40.11
CA GLY A 3 31.64 42.65 38.69
C GLY A 3 30.87 41.43 38.19
N ASP A 4 29.57 41.51 38.29
CA ASP A 4 28.60 40.59 37.70
C ASP A 4 28.70 40.61 36.18
N GLY A 5 29.12 39.51 35.59
CA GLY A 5 29.05 39.24 34.18
C GLY A 5 27.78 38.45 33.84
N LEU A 6 26.65 39.13 33.67
CA LEU A 6 25.46 38.58 33.05
C LEU A 6 25.76 38.29 31.58
N LEU A 7 25.95 37.02 31.27
CA LEU A 7 25.94 36.50 29.90
C LEU A 7 24.59 36.81 29.23
N GLY A 8 24.62 37.81 28.34
CA GLY A 8 23.47 38.18 27.51
C GLY A 8 23.09 37.03 26.60
N LEU A 9 21.98 36.38 26.92
CA LEU A 9 21.27 35.53 25.98
C LEU A 9 20.88 36.41 24.76
N PRO A 10 21.05 35.96 23.52
CA PRO A 10 20.65 36.73 22.37
C PRO A 10 19.14 36.98 22.47
N ARG A 11 18.74 38.26 22.44
CA ARG A 11 17.35 38.66 22.31
C ARG A 11 16.77 37.90 21.12
N ARG A 12 15.76 37.03 21.40
CA ARG A 12 14.94 36.44 20.35
C ARG A 12 14.42 37.58 19.47
N ARG A 13 14.77 37.58 18.18
CA ARG A 13 14.04 38.37 17.20
C ARG A 13 12.59 37.90 17.30
N GLU A 14 11.67 38.82 17.54
CA GLU A 14 10.24 38.56 17.36
C GLU A 14 10.07 38.07 15.91
N PRO A 15 9.65 36.85 15.68
CA PRO A 15 9.34 36.41 14.33
C PRO A 15 8.05 37.07 13.92
N ASP A 16 7.97 37.54 12.68
CA ASP A 16 6.76 38.05 12.07
C ASP A 16 5.81 36.85 11.82
N LEU A 17 5.06 36.48 12.88
CA LEU A 17 4.33 35.21 12.99
C LEU A 17 2.90 35.34 12.45
N THR A 18 2.76 35.56 11.15
CA THR A 18 1.49 35.48 10.41
C THR A 18 1.20 34.08 9.83
N GLY A 19 1.93 33.03 10.28
CA GLY A 19 1.86 31.70 9.73
C GLY A 19 1.00 30.70 10.51
N LEU A 20 0.44 29.74 9.80
CA LEU A 20 -0.21 28.54 10.36
C LEU A 20 0.86 27.50 10.68
N ALA A 21 0.97 27.08 11.94
CA ALA A 21 1.85 25.97 12.34
C ALA A 21 1.10 24.65 12.17
N THR A 22 1.69 23.72 11.46
CA THR A 22 1.09 22.42 11.18
C THR A 22 1.87 21.31 11.90
N ILE A 23 1.16 20.45 12.61
CA ILE A 23 1.71 19.36 13.41
C ILE A 23 0.86 18.14 13.13
N ALA A 24 1.47 17.04 12.68
CA ALA A 24 0.77 15.78 12.57
C ALA A 24 0.99 14.94 13.84
N LEU A 25 -0.08 14.33 14.33
CA LEU A 25 -0.09 13.47 15.51
C LEU A 25 -0.58 12.07 15.13
N ASP A 26 -0.10 11.05 15.81
CA ASP A 26 -0.72 9.74 15.80
C ASP A 26 -2.01 9.72 16.67
N THR A 27 -2.72 8.63 16.66
CA THR A 27 -3.95 8.45 17.46
C THR A 27 -3.72 8.48 18.97
N ALA A 28 -2.49 8.31 19.41
CA ALA A 28 -2.09 8.43 20.80
C ALA A 28 -1.67 9.85 21.19
N GLY A 29 -1.68 10.82 20.24
CA GLY A 29 -1.28 12.21 20.46
C GLY A 29 0.24 12.46 20.41
N ARG A 30 1.02 11.53 19.85
CA ARG A 30 2.45 11.72 19.65
C ARG A 30 2.71 12.47 18.36
N VAL A 31 3.68 13.35 18.38
CA VAL A 31 4.09 14.15 17.21
C VAL A 31 4.74 13.25 16.16
N VAL A 32 4.14 13.17 14.99
CA VAL A 32 4.65 12.43 13.81
C VAL A 32 5.37 13.38 12.86
N SER A 33 4.85 14.59 12.69
CA SER A 33 5.47 15.63 11.85
C SER A 33 5.37 17.00 12.52
N TRP A 34 6.34 17.86 12.23
CA TRP A 34 6.49 19.18 12.81
C TRP A 34 6.95 20.15 11.74
N SER A 35 6.11 21.09 11.38
CA SER A 35 6.40 22.03 10.29
C SER A 35 7.48 23.06 10.67
N VAL A 36 8.04 23.67 9.65
CA VAL A 36 9.00 24.80 9.82
C VAL A 36 8.33 25.95 10.56
N THR A 37 7.07 26.24 10.22
CA THR A 37 6.29 27.28 10.91
C THR A 37 6.02 26.91 12.37
N ALA A 38 5.80 25.63 12.67
CA ALA A 38 5.70 25.17 14.06
C ALA A 38 7.02 25.37 14.82
N THR A 39 8.17 25.12 14.17
CA THR A 39 9.48 25.44 14.76
C THR A 39 9.63 26.93 15.03
N ALA A 40 9.26 27.79 14.10
CA ALA A 40 9.30 29.24 14.26
C ALA A 40 8.34 29.74 15.34
N LEU A 41 7.13 29.20 15.39
CA LEU A 41 6.07 29.61 16.33
C LEU A 41 6.38 29.17 17.75
N PHE A 42 6.81 27.94 17.96
CA PHE A 42 6.98 27.34 19.28
C PHE A 42 8.43 27.25 19.76
N GLY A 43 9.40 27.47 18.86
CA GLY A 43 10.83 27.52 19.20
C GLY A 43 11.49 26.15 19.41
N TYR A 44 10.81 25.05 19.10
CA TYR A 44 11.37 23.70 19.19
C TYR A 44 11.72 23.17 17.80
N PRO A 45 12.94 22.69 17.54
CA PRO A 45 13.26 22.02 16.30
C PRO A 45 12.57 20.64 16.21
N ALA A 46 12.19 20.23 15.00
CA ALA A 46 11.46 18.97 14.75
C ALA A 46 12.11 17.74 15.42
N ARG A 47 13.45 17.66 15.37
CA ARG A 47 14.22 16.54 15.96
C ARG A 47 14.05 16.38 17.48
N GLU A 48 13.62 17.43 18.19
CA GLU A 48 13.45 17.41 19.63
C GLU A 48 12.02 17.05 20.07
N VAL A 49 11.07 17.14 19.14
CA VAL A 49 9.64 16.99 19.45
C VAL A 49 8.99 15.78 18.78
N VAL A 50 9.50 15.33 17.63
CA VAL A 50 8.97 14.14 16.94
C VAL A 50 9.11 12.91 17.83
N GLY A 51 8.05 12.12 17.93
CA GLY A 51 7.93 10.94 18.81
C GLY A 51 7.49 11.27 20.25
N ARG A 52 7.43 12.54 20.65
CA ARG A 52 6.98 12.95 21.99
C ARG A 52 5.47 13.22 22.01
N ASP A 53 4.87 13.06 23.16
CA ASP A 53 3.47 13.44 23.40
C ASP A 53 3.32 14.98 23.25
N VAL A 54 2.32 15.41 22.47
CA VAL A 54 2.03 16.84 22.24
C VAL A 54 1.73 17.58 23.54
N CYS A 55 1.16 16.88 24.54
CA CYS A 55 0.91 17.44 25.86
C CYS A 55 2.18 17.71 26.65
N ASP A 56 3.27 16.98 26.38
CA ASP A 56 4.56 17.22 27.05
C ASP A 56 5.38 18.31 26.36
N VAL A 57 5.03 18.65 25.13
CA VAL A 57 5.75 19.64 24.31
C VAL A 57 5.05 20.99 24.31
N LEU A 58 3.77 21.02 23.97
CA LEU A 58 3.03 22.26 23.72
C LEU A 58 1.93 22.54 24.74
N LEU A 59 1.22 21.52 25.15
CA LEU A 59 -0.03 21.62 25.88
C LEU A 59 0.15 21.16 27.33
N THR A 60 1.10 21.78 28.03
CA THR A 60 1.54 21.38 29.40
C THR A 60 0.66 21.93 30.53
N GLY A 61 -0.34 22.76 30.23
CA GLY A 61 -1.22 23.40 31.23
C GLY A 61 -2.27 22.44 31.81
N PRO A 62 -2.82 22.78 32.99
CA PRO A 62 -3.90 22.00 33.60
C PRO A 62 -5.12 21.92 32.69
N GLY A 63 -5.71 20.72 32.53
CA GLY A 63 -6.86 20.45 31.64
C GLY A 63 -6.54 20.29 30.16
N GLN A 64 -5.31 20.55 29.73
CA GLN A 64 -4.95 20.46 28.31
C GLN A 64 -4.83 19.02 27.82
N ARG A 65 -4.43 18.06 28.67
CA ARG A 65 -4.47 16.61 28.34
C ARG A 65 -5.90 16.14 28.07
N GLU A 66 -6.88 16.65 28.83
CA GLU A 66 -8.29 16.31 28.64
C GLU A 66 -8.83 16.90 27.32
N LEU A 67 -8.39 18.11 26.99
CA LEU A 67 -8.69 18.77 25.72
C LEU A 67 -8.14 17.96 24.53
N VAL A 68 -6.88 17.51 24.59
CA VAL A 68 -6.27 16.69 23.52
C VAL A 68 -6.99 15.36 23.40
N ALA A 69 -7.27 14.66 24.50
CA ALA A 69 -7.99 13.40 24.48
C ALA A 69 -9.39 13.54 23.84
N ARG A 70 -10.08 14.63 24.16
CA ARG A 70 -11.39 14.96 23.55
C ARG A 70 -11.25 15.26 22.05
N ALA A 71 -10.25 16.06 21.67
CA ALA A 71 -10.00 16.38 20.26
C ALA A 71 -9.70 15.13 19.43
N LEU A 72 -8.84 14.23 19.93
CA LEU A 72 -8.53 12.97 19.26
C LEU A 72 -9.76 12.07 19.11
N THR A 73 -10.64 12.02 20.13
CA THR A 73 -11.91 11.28 20.06
C THR A 73 -12.84 11.84 19.00
N GLU A 74 -12.97 13.17 18.91
CA GLU A 74 -13.82 13.83 17.90
C GLU A 74 -13.28 13.57 16.49
N VAL A 75 -11.96 13.66 16.31
CA VAL A 75 -11.32 13.42 15.02
C VAL A 75 -11.41 11.96 14.60
N ALA A 76 -11.26 11.01 15.53
CA ALA A 76 -11.48 9.58 15.25
C ALA A 76 -12.91 9.30 14.79
N ALA A 77 -13.88 10.14 15.20
CA ALA A 77 -15.26 10.12 14.71
C ALA A 77 -15.48 10.92 13.42
N GLY A 78 -14.41 11.35 12.73
CA GLY A 78 -14.44 12.11 11.48
C GLY A 78 -14.84 13.58 11.65
N ARG A 79 -14.82 14.13 12.85
CA ARG A 79 -15.20 15.51 13.14
C ARG A 79 -13.99 16.41 13.36
N VAL A 80 -14.08 17.67 12.91
CA VAL A 80 -13.09 18.71 13.21
C VAL A 80 -13.34 19.25 14.61
N HIS A 81 -12.28 19.34 15.44
CA HIS A 81 -12.35 19.95 16.76
C HIS A 81 -11.58 21.27 16.77
N ILE A 82 -12.15 22.32 17.36
CA ILE A 82 -11.53 23.64 17.45
C ILE A 82 -11.53 24.07 18.93
N ALA A 83 -10.38 24.51 19.42
CA ALA A 83 -10.25 25.06 20.77
C ALA A 83 -9.30 26.25 20.79
N THR A 84 -9.44 27.09 21.80
CA THR A 84 -8.51 28.18 22.08
C THR A 84 -7.80 27.90 23.38
N VAL A 85 -6.48 27.93 23.36
CA VAL A 85 -5.62 27.74 24.54
C VAL A 85 -4.85 29.03 24.83
N ALA A 86 -4.59 29.30 26.10
CA ALA A 86 -3.85 30.46 26.53
C ALA A 86 -2.72 30.04 27.47
N GLY A 87 -1.53 30.61 27.28
CA GLY A 87 -0.39 30.44 28.20
C GLY A 87 0.29 29.08 28.14
N GLY A 88 1.16 28.81 29.09
CA GLY A 88 1.99 27.60 29.18
C GLY A 88 3.29 27.72 28.40
N SER A 89 3.79 26.59 27.89
CA SER A 89 4.98 26.55 27.02
C SER A 89 4.81 27.26 25.67
N LEU A 90 3.59 27.67 25.34
CA LEU A 90 3.25 28.40 24.12
C LEU A 90 3.60 29.92 24.19
N GLY A 91 4.09 30.44 25.34
CA GLY A 91 4.42 31.86 25.53
C GLY A 91 3.21 32.73 25.99
N GLU A 92 3.42 34.06 26.07
CA GLU A 92 2.35 35.03 26.42
C GLU A 92 1.47 35.25 25.19
N GLY A 93 0.38 34.47 25.02
CA GLY A 93 -0.57 34.62 23.92
C GLY A 93 -1.72 33.63 24.00
N ARG A 94 -2.73 33.87 23.16
CA ARG A 94 -3.83 32.93 22.92
C ARG A 94 -3.61 32.29 21.56
N PHE A 95 -3.69 30.97 21.51
CA PHE A 95 -3.56 30.19 20.29
C PHE A 95 -4.91 29.55 19.96
N ALA A 96 -5.33 29.66 18.70
CA ALA A 96 -6.41 28.86 18.18
C ALA A 96 -5.82 27.55 17.64
N LEU A 97 -6.36 26.44 18.08
CA LEU A 97 -5.96 25.08 17.71
C LEU A 97 -7.12 24.42 16.96
N ARG A 98 -6.81 23.80 15.84
CA ARG A 98 -7.76 23.02 15.05
C ARG A 98 -7.21 21.62 14.83
N TRP A 99 -7.96 20.61 15.23
CA TRP A 99 -7.67 19.20 14.97
C TRP A 99 -8.58 18.69 13.86
N GLU A 100 -8.02 17.99 12.91
CA GLU A 100 -8.78 17.39 11.81
C GLU A 100 -8.17 16.04 11.39
N PRO A 101 -8.99 15.09 10.83
CA PRO A 101 -8.45 13.83 10.32
C PRO A 101 -7.58 14.11 9.10
N LEU A 102 -6.44 13.45 9.02
CA LEU A 102 -5.58 13.45 7.84
C LEU A 102 -6.02 12.28 6.94
N GLY A 103 -6.80 12.58 5.90
CA GLY A 103 -7.42 11.60 5.01
C GLY A 103 -8.93 11.73 5.00
N GLY A 104 -9.55 11.59 3.82
CA GLY A 104 -11.02 11.62 3.67
C GLY A 104 -11.70 10.43 4.35
N PRO A 105 -13.04 10.46 4.54
CA PRO A 105 -13.79 9.32 5.01
C PRO A 105 -13.75 8.23 3.92
N GLY A 106 -12.83 7.28 4.05
CA GLY A 106 -12.80 6.08 3.23
C GLY A 106 -13.97 5.18 3.58
N GLU A 107 -14.63 4.60 2.59
CA GLU A 107 -15.59 3.52 2.75
C GLU A 107 -14.86 2.29 3.32
N GLY A 108 -14.88 2.14 4.61
CA GLY A 108 -14.26 1.01 5.30
C GLY A 108 -13.69 1.39 6.66
N GLY A 109 -14.52 1.76 7.58
CA GLY A 109 -14.50 1.56 9.03
C GLY A 109 -13.22 1.76 9.88
N ALA A 110 -12.05 2.04 9.34
CA ALA A 110 -10.85 2.36 10.10
C ALA A 110 -10.62 3.88 10.05
N GLY A 111 -10.78 4.56 11.18
CA GLY A 111 -10.51 5.99 11.32
C GLY A 111 -9.07 6.31 10.91
N SER A 112 -8.85 7.50 10.36
CA SER A 112 -7.51 7.99 10.01
C SER A 112 -6.55 7.80 11.17
N GLU A 113 -5.44 7.10 10.96
CA GLU A 113 -4.41 6.85 11.98
C GLU A 113 -3.60 8.11 12.33
N THR A 114 -3.82 9.21 11.63
CA THR A 114 -3.09 10.45 11.80
C THR A 114 -4.04 11.64 11.94
N VAL A 115 -3.77 12.49 12.90
CA VAL A 115 -4.51 13.71 13.20
C VAL A 115 -3.66 14.93 12.87
N LEU A 116 -4.19 15.86 12.12
CA LEU A 116 -3.55 17.13 11.86
C LEU A 116 -3.96 18.16 12.91
N LEU A 117 -3.00 18.72 13.61
CA LEU A 117 -3.14 19.84 14.53
C LEU A 117 -2.61 21.11 13.84
N ILE A 118 -3.48 22.07 13.63
CA ILE A 118 -3.14 23.39 13.10
C ILE A 118 -3.18 24.40 14.25
N ALA A 119 -2.11 25.15 14.44
CA ALA A 119 -2.00 26.16 15.48
C ALA A 119 -1.68 27.53 14.89
N THR A 120 -2.35 28.58 15.39
CA THR A 120 -2.06 29.98 15.02
C THR A 120 -2.18 30.89 16.22
N GLN A 121 -1.36 31.92 16.29
CA GLN A 121 -1.35 32.90 17.38
C GLN A 121 -2.54 33.87 17.34
N ALA A 122 -3.12 34.08 16.17
CA ALA A 122 -4.39 34.78 15.99
C ALA A 122 -5.07 34.16 14.76
N TRP A 123 -6.39 34.01 14.77
CA TRP A 123 -7.17 33.54 13.65
C TRP A 123 -7.57 34.78 12.79
N PRO A 124 -6.73 35.23 11.83
CA PRO A 124 -6.96 36.56 11.25
C PRO A 124 -7.79 36.57 9.96
N GLN A 125 -7.92 35.44 9.27
CA GLN A 125 -8.68 35.36 8.02
C GLN A 125 -9.29 33.96 7.88
N PRO A 126 -10.46 33.82 7.24
CA PRO A 126 -10.95 32.49 6.88
C PRO A 126 -9.90 31.80 6.01
N VAL A 127 -9.53 30.57 6.39
CA VAL A 127 -8.66 29.70 5.58
C VAL A 127 -9.22 29.74 4.15
N PRO A 128 -8.42 30.05 3.12
CA PRO A 128 -8.93 30.14 1.77
C PRO A 128 -9.73 28.88 1.44
N SER A 129 -10.92 29.04 0.89
CA SER A 129 -11.85 27.93 0.63
C SER A 129 -11.22 26.82 -0.21
N TRP A 130 -10.30 27.19 -1.12
CA TRP A 130 -9.53 26.25 -1.92
C TRP A 130 -8.62 25.38 -1.06
N LEU A 131 -8.00 25.90 0.01
CA LEU A 131 -7.11 25.13 0.88
C LEU A 131 -7.90 24.11 1.72
N SER A 132 -9.08 24.50 2.22
CA SER A 132 -9.96 23.55 2.93
C SER A 132 -10.45 22.44 2.00
N GLN A 133 -10.76 22.74 0.73
CA GLN A 133 -11.14 21.74 -0.27
C GLN A 133 -9.94 20.86 -0.68
N ALA A 134 -8.76 21.47 -0.84
CA ALA A 134 -7.52 20.79 -1.14
C ALA A 134 -7.17 19.78 -0.06
N THR A 135 -7.22 20.21 1.19
CA THR A 135 -6.87 19.36 2.33
C THR A 135 -7.83 18.20 2.56
N ALA A 136 -9.09 18.32 2.15
CA ALA A 136 -10.05 17.21 2.22
C ALA A 136 -9.81 16.12 1.15
N ARG A 137 -9.10 16.43 0.07
CA ARG A 137 -8.83 15.50 -1.04
C ARG A 137 -7.49 14.78 -0.93
N ILE A 138 -6.51 15.40 -0.26
CA ILE A 138 -5.17 14.84 -0.11
C ILE A 138 -5.21 13.65 0.86
N GLY A 139 -4.72 12.49 0.41
CA GLY A 139 -4.64 11.27 1.21
C GLY A 139 -5.91 10.41 1.13
N SER A 140 -6.71 10.56 0.07
CA SER A 140 -7.85 9.67 -0.20
C SER A 140 -7.41 8.28 -0.65
N SER A 141 -6.15 8.11 -1.05
CA SER A 141 -5.54 6.88 -1.53
C SER A 141 -4.24 6.58 -0.79
N LEU A 142 -3.90 5.29 -0.66
CA LEU A 142 -2.60 4.81 -0.20
C LEU A 142 -1.62 4.57 -1.36
N ASP A 143 -2.00 4.89 -2.59
CA ASP A 143 -1.09 4.89 -3.74
C ASP A 143 -0.21 6.15 -3.74
N LEU A 144 1.11 5.94 -3.83
CA LEU A 144 2.09 7.03 -3.73
C LEU A 144 1.96 8.06 -4.86
N VAL A 145 1.74 7.61 -6.09
CA VAL A 145 1.63 8.47 -7.28
C VAL A 145 0.30 9.20 -7.27
N GLN A 146 -0.78 8.52 -6.92
CA GLN A 146 -2.10 9.12 -6.80
C GLN A 146 -2.13 10.17 -5.68
N THR A 147 -1.58 9.86 -4.51
CA THR A 147 -1.46 10.83 -3.40
C THR A 147 -0.66 12.07 -3.81
N ALA A 148 0.46 11.89 -4.54
CA ALA A 148 1.23 13.00 -5.07
C ALA A 148 0.43 13.83 -6.09
N SER A 149 -0.37 13.18 -6.94
CA SER A 149 -1.25 13.85 -7.92
C SER A 149 -2.33 14.70 -7.24
N GLU A 150 -2.96 14.18 -6.19
CA GLU A 150 -3.94 14.91 -5.38
C GLU A 150 -3.37 16.22 -4.81
N VAL A 151 -2.11 16.19 -4.37
CA VAL A 151 -1.43 17.38 -3.82
C VAL A 151 -1.19 18.44 -4.90
N VAL A 152 -0.66 18.07 -6.07
CA VAL A 152 -0.38 19.05 -7.13
C VAL A 152 -1.67 19.60 -7.74
N GLU A 153 -2.72 18.80 -7.86
CA GLU A 153 -4.05 19.23 -8.28
C GLU A 153 -4.71 20.20 -7.27
N ALA A 154 -4.48 19.95 -6.00
CA ALA A 154 -4.94 20.82 -4.93
C ALA A 154 -4.26 22.19 -4.94
N ALA A 155 -2.97 22.24 -5.31
CA ALA A 155 -2.19 23.46 -5.36
C ALA A 155 -2.41 24.29 -6.64
N VAL A 156 -2.72 23.65 -7.78
CA VAL A 156 -2.86 24.32 -9.08
C VAL A 156 -4.32 24.29 -9.54
N PRO A 157 -4.94 25.43 -9.91
CA PRO A 157 -4.35 26.77 -10.00
C PRO A 157 -4.48 27.65 -8.74
N GLY A 158 -5.03 27.14 -7.63
CA GLY A 158 -5.44 27.96 -6.49
C GLY A 158 -4.29 28.66 -5.75
N PHE A 159 -3.12 28.02 -5.66
CA PHE A 159 -1.93 28.53 -4.98
C PHE A 159 -0.80 28.90 -5.95
N ALA A 160 -0.61 28.10 -6.99
CA ALA A 160 0.50 28.24 -7.94
C ALA A 160 0.04 27.93 -9.37
N ASP A 161 0.81 28.39 -10.36
CA ASP A 161 0.58 28.07 -11.78
C ASP A 161 1.26 26.73 -12.17
N ALA A 162 2.19 26.25 -11.33
CA ALA A 162 2.81 24.94 -11.47
C ALA A 162 3.12 24.34 -10.10
N ALA A 163 3.00 23.02 -10.01
CA ALA A 163 3.44 22.24 -8.86
C ALA A 163 4.07 20.93 -9.32
N VAL A 164 5.20 20.56 -8.71
CA VAL A 164 5.90 19.29 -9.00
C VAL A 164 6.39 18.68 -7.70
N ILE A 165 6.08 17.40 -7.48
CA ILE A 165 6.52 16.63 -6.31
C ILE A 165 7.62 15.66 -6.70
N TYR A 166 8.62 15.61 -5.86
CA TYR A 166 9.75 14.70 -5.92
C TYR A 166 9.90 13.97 -4.59
N ALA A 167 10.05 12.65 -4.63
CA ALA A 167 10.45 11.84 -3.49
C ALA A 167 11.94 11.50 -3.55
N ALA A 168 12.59 11.40 -2.42
CA ALA A 168 13.97 10.94 -2.34
C ALA A 168 14.08 9.47 -2.78
N GLU A 169 14.85 9.18 -3.84
CA GLU A 169 14.95 7.83 -4.43
C GLU A 169 15.40 6.77 -3.43
N ARG A 170 16.32 7.11 -2.53
CA ARG A 170 16.80 6.22 -1.46
C ARG A 170 15.68 5.69 -0.55
N LEU A 171 14.65 6.50 -0.30
CA LEU A 171 13.52 6.10 0.55
C LEU A 171 12.59 5.14 -0.18
N LEU A 172 12.47 5.29 -1.50
CA LEU A 172 11.65 4.41 -2.34
C LEU A 172 12.34 3.07 -2.61
N ALA A 173 13.67 3.09 -2.82
CA ALA A 173 14.45 1.90 -3.17
C ALA A 173 14.83 1.04 -1.95
N ALA A 174 15.39 1.64 -0.89
CA ALA A 174 15.93 0.90 0.25
C ALA A 174 15.02 0.93 1.50
N GLY A 175 14.07 1.85 1.55
CA GLY A 175 13.20 2.02 2.72
C GLY A 175 13.91 2.55 3.98
N GLU A 176 15.17 2.96 3.88
CA GLU A 176 15.98 3.40 5.01
C GLU A 176 15.93 4.92 5.18
N LEU A 177 15.76 5.34 6.43
CA LEU A 177 15.70 6.75 6.85
C LEU A 177 17.10 7.29 7.20
N GLU A 178 18.13 7.03 6.37
CA GLU A 178 19.43 7.65 6.59
C GLU A 178 19.45 9.11 6.12
N PRO A 179 20.04 10.04 6.89
CA PRO A 179 20.20 11.42 6.46
C PRO A 179 21.08 11.51 5.21
N PRO A 180 20.89 12.53 4.33
CA PRO A 180 21.69 12.70 3.15
C PRO A 180 23.18 12.86 3.51
N ARG A 181 24.04 12.07 2.89
CA ARG A 181 25.50 12.29 2.97
C ARG A 181 25.86 13.56 2.24
N ALA A 182 26.56 14.46 2.90
CA ALA A 182 27.06 15.68 2.28
C ALA A 182 28.01 15.33 1.10
N GLY A 183 27.86 16.01 -0.03
CA GLY A 183 28.77 15.94 -1.17
C GLY A 183 28.33 15.04 -2.34
N HIS A 184 27.11 14.51 -2.36
CA HIS A 184 26.55 13.81 -3.51
C HIS A 184 25.16 14.39 -3.83
N GLY A 185 24.94 14.78 -5.08
CA GLY A 185 23.65 15.30 -5.54
C GLY A 185 22.51 14.34 -5.14
N ALA A 186 21.39 14.88 -4.66
CA ALA A 186 20.26 14.09 -4.21
C ALA A 186 19.56 13.43 -5.42
N ALA A 187 19.52 12.10 -5.46
CA ALA A 187 18.69 11.37 -6.41
C ALA A 187 17.24 11.44 -5.95
N VAL A 188 16.35 11.90 -6.85
CA VAL A 188 14.92 12.06 -6.58
C VAL A 188 14.10 11.45 -7.72
N ARG A 189 12.95 10.90 -7.40
CA ARG A 189 11.96 10.43 -8.37
C ARG A 189 10.82 11.42 -8.45
N ARG A 190 10.43 11.79 -9.67
CA ARG A 190 9.25 12.64 -9.89
C ARG A 190 7.99 11.82 -9.71
N LEU A 191 7.14 12.20 -8.76
CA LEU A 191 5.90 11.50 -8.44
C LEU A 191 4.69 12.11 -9.12
N ALA A 192 4.62 13.45 -9.21
CA ALA A 192 3.52 14.16 -9.83
C ALA A 192 3.96 15.53 -10.36
N ALA A 193 3.26 16.00 -11.37
CA ALA A 193 3.42 17.35 -11.92
C ALA A 193 2.08 17.90 -12.40
N ARG A 194 1.81 19.19 -12.17
CA ARG A 194 0.63 19.90 -12.68
C ARG A 194 1.05 21.28 -13.16
N LEU A 195 0.61 21.66 -14.35
CA LEU A 195 0.86 22.97 -14.96
C LEU A 195 -0.50 23.57 -15.35
N ALA A 196 -0.77 24.79 -14.92
CA ALA A 196 -2.02 25.48 -15.25
C ALA A 196 -2.18 25.66 -16.76
N GLY A 197 -3.35 25.31 -17.30
CA GLY A 197 -3.68 25.46 -18.71
C GLY A 197 -2.96 24.48 -19.67
N GLN A 198 -2.27 23.45 -19.15
CA GLN A 198 -1.65 22.40 -19.96
C GLN A 198 -2.37 21.08 -19.81
N ASP A 199 -2.48 20.33 -20.89
CA ASP A 199 -3.04 18.97 -20.90
C ASP A 199 -2.04 17.96 -20.30
N GLU A 200 -2.56 16.87 -19.71
CA GLU A 200 -1.75 15.80 -19.10
C GLU A 200 -0.73 15.19 -20.07
N ALA A 201 -1.09 15.03 -21.35
CA ALA A 201 -0.20 14.49 -22.36
C ALA A 201 1.02 15.41 -22.61
N VAL A 202 0.82 16.73 -22.55
CA VAL A 202 1.89 17.71 -22.67
C VAL A 202 2.78 17.68 -21.43
N ILE A 203 2.16 17.59 -20.24
CA ILE A 203 2.89 17.50 -18.97
C ILE A 203 3.72 16.21 -18.92
N ALA A 204 3.16 15.07 -19.32
CA ALA A 204 3.86 13.78 -19.36
C ALA A 204 5.07 13.81 -20.33
N GLY A 205 4.96 14.52 -21.45
CA GLY A 205 6.08 14.69 -22.39
C GLY A 205 7.19 15.61 -21.86
N LEU A 206 6.85 16.64 -21.08
CA LEU A 206 7.81 17.60 -20.52
C LEU A 206 8.41 17.13 -19.19
N LEU A 207 7.60 16.48 -18.36
CA LEU A 207 7.90 16.08 -16.99
C LEU A 207 7.44 14.64 -16.73
N PRO A 208 8.10 13.63 -17.33
CA PRO A 208 7.68 12.23 -17.18
C PRO A 208 7.60 11.80 -15.71
N ILE A 209 6.47 11.21 -15.32
CA ILE A 209 6.29 10.65 -13.99
C ILE A 209 7.13 9.38 -13.85
N GLY A 210 7.71 9.14 -12.66
CA GLY A 210 8.61 8.02 -12.41
C GLY A 210 10.07 8.24 -12.82
N GLU A 211 10.37 9.36 -13.51
CA GLU A 211 11.74 9.70 -13.90
C GLU A 211 12.61 9.97 -12.67
N VAL A 212 13.80 9.35 -12.64
CA VAL A 212 14.80 9.57 -11.60
C VAL A 212 15.78 10.65 -12.07
N LEU A 213 15.91 11.69 -11.26
CA LEU A 213 16.77 12.83 -11.52
C LEU A 213 17.85 12.95 -10.44
N VAL A 214 19.06 13.30 -10.83
CA VAL A 214 20.11 13.71 -9.88
C VAL A 214 20.11 15.24 -9.84
N LEU A 215 19.70 15.78 -8.69
CA LEU A 215 19.67 17.23 -8.47
C LEU A 215 21.08 17.74 -8.21
N GLY A 216 21.50 18.78 -8.92
CA GLY A 216 22.74 19.50 -8.60
C GLY A 216 22.68 20.13 -7.19
N GLU A 217 23.82 20.21 -6.51
CA GLU A 217 23.91 20.66 -5.10
C GLU A 217 23.34 22.07 -4.87
N ASP A 218 23.46 22.96 -5.83
CA ASP A 218 23.01 24.35 -5.73
C ASP A 218 21.56 24.60 -6.19
N THR A 219 20.79 23.59 -6.47
CA THR A 219 19.39 23.81 -6.87
C THR A 219 18.51 24.17 -5.68
N LEU A 220 17.43 24.94 -5.91
CA LEU A 220 16.44 25.26 -4.86
C LEU A 220 15.94 23.99 -4.15
N ARG A 221 15.72 22.91 -4.89
CA ARG A 221 15.25 21.61 -4.38
C ARG A 221 16.29 20.95 -3.50
N SER A 222 17.55 20.87 -3.96
CA SER A 222 18.64 20.28 -3.16
C SER A 222 18.85 21.04 -1.87
N ARG A 223 18.79 22.36 -1.91
CA ARG A 223 18.88 23.19 -0.71
C ARG A 223 17.73 22.93 0.25
N ALA A 224 16.48 22.96 -0.23
CA ALA A 224 15.32 22.66 0.60
C ALA A 224 15.39 21.25 1.22
N MET A 225 15.83 20.24 0.46
CA MET A 225 15.98 18.89 0.95
C MET A 225 17.15 18.71 1.93
N ALA A 226 18.23 19.45 1.75
CA ALA A 226 19.42 19.36 2.61
C ALA A 226 19.24 20.10 3.94
N THR A 227 18.59 21.27 3.92
CA THR A 227 18.39 22.09 5.11
C THR A 227 17.12 21.75 5.88
N GLY A 228 16.12 21.13 5.20
CA GLY A 228 14.78 20.99 5.76
C GLY A 228 14.04 22.33 5.88
N GLU A 229 14.46 23.36 5.15
CA GLU A 229 13.87 24.69 5.18
C GLU A 229 13.32 25.10 3.81
N PRO A 230 12.26 25.92 3.75
CA PRO A 230 11.75 26.48 2.52
C PRO A 230 12.80 27.31 1.80
N VAL A 231 12.85 27.19 0.48
CA VAL A 231 13.74 28.00 -0.36
C VAL A 231 12.91 28.78 -1.37
N LEU A 232 12.88 30.09 -1.17
CA LEU A 232 12.12 31.05 -2.00
C LEU A 232 13.06 31.74 -3.00
N SER A 233 12.65 31.75 -4.29
CA SER A 233 13.18 32.66 -5.31
C SER A 233 12.04 33.59 -5.76
N GLY A 234 11.99 34.77 -5.17
CA GLY A 234 10.92 35.75 -5.41
C GLY A 234 10.91 36.29 -6.85
N GLN A 235 12.09 36.44 -7.47
CA GLN A 235 12.27 36.63 -8.91
C GLN A 235 13.37 35.69 -9.40
N LEU A 236 13.09 35.00 -10.51
CA LEU A 236 14.09 34.15 -11.14
C LEU A 236 15.19 35.03 -11.71
N ASP A 237 16.34 35.09 -11.03
CA ASP A 237 17.50 35.70 -11.57
C ASP A 237 18.11 34.88 -12.72
N ARG A 238 18.98 35.52 -13.49
CA ARG A 238 19.60 34.87 -14.65
C ARG A 238 20.37 33.60 -14.26
N GLU A 239 21.03 33.59 -13.12
CA GLU A 239 21.83 32.49 -12.65
C GLU A 239 20.96 31.27 -12.30
N THR A 240 19.85 31.48 -11.60
CA THR A 240 18.85 30.44 -11.29
C THR A 240 18.18 29.90 -12.55
N ALA A 241 17.86 30.78 -13.52
CA ALA A 241 17.32 30.37 -14.80
C ALA A 241 18.31 29.52 -15.63
N GLU A 242 19.59 29.89 -15.64
CA GLU A 242 20.66 29.11 -16.29
C GLU A 242 20.89 27.76 -15.62
N ARG A 243 20.78 27.67 -14.28
CA ARG A 243 20.86 26.42 -13.52
C ARG A 243 19.67 25.49 -13.82
N LEU A 244 18.45 26.03 -13.85
CA LEU A 244 17.25 25.29 -14.25
C LEU A 244 17.36 24.78 -15.69
N ALA A 245 17.91 25.56 -16.59
CA ALA A 245 18.06 25.18 -17.99
C ALA A 245 18.98 23.95 -18.23
N ARG A 246 19.78 23.55 -17.23
CA ARG A 246 20.64 22.35 -17.29
C ARG A 246 19.91 21.06 -16.95
N ILE A 247 18.67 21.14 -16.42
CA ILE A 247 17.86 19.99 -16.05
C ILE A 247 16.95 19.65 -17.25
N PRO A 248 16.66 18.36 -17.55
CA PRO A 248 15.68 17.98 -18.55
C PRO A 248 14.34 18.71 -18.33
N GLY A 249 13.81 19.37 -19.36
CA GLY A 249 12.61 20.22 -19.27
C GLY A 249 12.81 21.57 -18.57
N GLY A 250 13.95 21.82 -17.94
CA GLY A 250 14.18 23.02 -17.10
C GLY A 250 14.24 24.34 -17.87
N ARG A 251 14.61 24.33 -19.18
CA ARG A 251 14.56 25.53 -20.03
C ARG A 251 13.14 26.05 -20.23
N GLN A 252 12.20 25.13 -20.48
CA GLN A 252 10.80 25.49 -20.62
C GLN A 252 10.22 26.03 -19.30
N VAL A 253 10.58 25.41 -18.18
CA VAL A 253 10.18 25.87 -16.84
C VAL A 253 10.75 27.28 -16.56
N ALA A 254 12.04 27.50 -16.81
CA ALA A 254 12.67 28.81 -16.60
C ALA A 254 12.09 29.92 -17.50
N ALA A 255 11.61 29.57 -18.69
CA ALA A 255 10.97 30.52 -19.60
C ALA A 255 9.51 30.88 -19.23
N GLN A 256 8.83 30.00 -18.51
CA GLN A 256 7.41 30.16 -18.20
C GLN A 256 7.15 30.73 -16.80
N TYR A 257 8.07 30.55 -15.85
CA TYR A 257 7.86 30.95 -14.46
C TYR A 257 8.86 31.98 -14.01
N SER A 258 8.37 33.04 -13.37
CA SER A 258 9.16 34.16 -12.86
C SER A 258 9.50 34.04 -11.38
N SER A 259 8.77 33.21 -10.64
CA SER A 259 8.96 33.00 -9.20
C SER A 259 8.82 31.52 -8.84
N LEU A 260 9.71 31.03 -7.96
CA LEU A 260 9.73 29.63 -7.52
C LEU A 260 9.79 29.55 -6.00
N LEU A 261 9.11 28.55 -5.44
CA LEU A 261 9.14 28.19 -4.04
C LEU A 261 9.36 26.67 -3.91
N ALA A 262 10.45 26.25 -3.29
CA ALA A 262 10.72 24.85 -2.98
C ALA A 262 10.48 24.60 -1.49
N MET A 263 9.59 23.65 -1.18
CA MET A 263 9.24 23.23 0.18
C MET A 263 9.75 21.82 0.43
N PRO A 264 10.45 21.56 1.54
CA PRO A 264 10.79 20.21 1.94
C PRO A 264 9.53 19.46 2.38
N LEU A 265 9.45 18.18 2.06
CA LEU A 265 8.42 17.27 2.57
C LEU A 265 9.04 16.52 3.75
N ILE A 266 8.60 16.85 4.96
CA ILE A 266 9.17 16.32 6.20
C ILE A 266 8.14 15.45 6.89
N ALA A 267 8.43 14.15 7.00
CA ALA A 267 7.63 13.21 7.79
C ALA A 267 8.52 12.54 8.84
N ARG A 268 8.00 12.37 10.05
CA ARG A 268 8.72 11.74 11.18
C ARG A 268 10.13 12.32 11.43
N GLY A 269 10.29 13.63 11.18
CA GLY A 269 11.59 14.32 11.33
C GLY A 269 12.59 14.07 10.20
N VAL A 270 12.20 13.41 9.12
CA VAL A 270 13.05 13.10 7.96
C VAL A 270 12.49 13.77 6.72
N VAL A 271 13.39 14.31 5.88
CA VAL A 271 13.02 14.85 4.58
C VAL A 271 12.77 13.68 3.62
N VAL A 272 11.50 13.43 3.29
CA VAL A 272 11.06 12.37 2.38
C VAL A 272 11.07 12.80 0.92
N GLY A 273 11.12 14.11 0.66
CA GLY A 273 11.13 14.67 -0.68
C GLY A 273 11.03 16.18 -0.69
N CYS A 274 10.62 16.74 -1.80
CA CYS A 274 10.29 18.17 -1.92
C CYS A 274 9.12 18.40 -2.89
N VAL A 275 8.37 19.47 -2.67
CA VAL A 275 7.45 20.05 -3.64
C VAL A 275 7.98 21.38 -4.12
N THR A 276 7.90 21.63 -5.41
CA THR A 276 8.28 22.91 -6.03
C THR A 276 7.07 23.55 -6.65
N PHE A 277 6.78 24.76 -6.26
CA PHE A 277 5.73 25.62 -6.81
C PHE A 277 6.34 26.67 -7.75
N GLY A 278 5.63 26.98 -8.84
CA GLY A 278 6.02 28.02 -9.80
C GLY A 278 4.87 28.98 -10.05
N ARG A 279 5.18 30.28 -10.16
CA ARG A 279 4.26 31.32 -10.62
C ARG A 279 4.76 31.95 -11.89
N ALA A 280 3.86 32.10 -12.86
CA ALA A 280 4.12 32.74 -14.15
C ALA A 280 4.27 34.27 -13.99
N PRO A 281 4.84 34.99 -14.97
CA PRO A 281 4.98 36.43 -14.89
C PRO A 281 3.68 37.22 -14.72
N ALA A 282 2.54 36.62 -15.10
CA ALA A 282 1.20 37.21 -14.92
C ALA A 282 0.69 37.09 -13.49
N SER A 283 1.24 36.18 -12.69
CA SER A 283 0.87 35.96 -11.29
C SER A 283 1.82 36.74 -10.37
N PRO A 284 1.33 37.24 -9.20
CA PRO A 284 2.22 37.86 -8.20
C PRO A 284 3.34 36.90 -7.79
N ALA A 285 4.57 37.39 -7.68
CA ALA A 285 5.68 36.58 -7.20
C ALA A 285 5.43 36.05 -5.78
N PHE A 286 5.96 34.87 -5.45
CA PHE A 286 5.89 34.34 -4.09
C PHE A 286 6.55 35.28 -3.10
N ASN A 287 5.95 35.39 -1.94
CA ASN A 287 6.41 36.22 -0.84
C ASN A 287 6.48 35.40 0.46
N PRO A 288 7.09 35.90 1.55
CA PRO A 288 7.19 35.16 2.81
C PRO A 288 5.84 34.71 3.40
N GLY A 289 4.74 35.42 3.13
CA GLY A 289 3.38 35.02 3.57
C GLY A 289 2.84 33.77 2.87
N ASP A 290 3.31 33.51 1.63
CA ASP A 290 2.93 32.31 0.88
C ASP A 290 3.59 31.04 1.47
N ILE A 291 4.70 31.18 2.21
CA ILE A 291 5.42 30.06 2.81
C ILE A 291 4.53 29.33 3.81
N ALA A 292 3.71 30.03 4.59
CA ALA A 292 2.82 29.39 5.57
C ALA A 292 1.76 28.52 4.91
N LEU A 293 1.17 28.98 3.80
CA LEU A 293 0.21 28.19 3.02
C LEU A 293 0.87 27.00 2.34
N ALA A 294 2.08 27.21 1.81
CA ALA A 294 2.86 26.13 1.21
C ALA A 294 3.29 25.08 2.26
N ASP A 295 3.60 25.51 3.48
CA ASP A 295 4.00 24.64 4.59
C ASP A 295 2.84 23.74 5.04
N GLU A 296 1.61 24.25 5.07
CA GLU A 296 0.43 23.42 5.35
C GLU A 296 0.24 22.33 4.29
N LEU A 297 0.33 22.70 3.00
CA LEU A 297 0.26 21.72 1.90
C LEU A 297 1.40 20.71 1.95
N ALA A 298 2.63 21.17 2.18
CA ALA A 298 3.82 20.33 2.21
C ALA A 298 3.81 19.36 3.41
N SER A 299 3.40 19.84 4.59
CA SER A 299 3.29 18.99 5.79
C SER A 299 2.28 17.88 5.62
N ARG A 300 1.09 18.20 5.08
CA ARG A 300 0.06 17.21 4.80
C ARG A 300 0.52 16.21 3.73
N ALA A 301 1.08 16.72 2.63
CA ALA A 301 1.65 15.88 1.57
C ALA A 301 2.72 14.94 2.11
N ALA A 302 3.62 15.43 2.95
CA ALA A 302 4.70 14.63 3.52
C ALA A 302 4.19 13.43 4.32
N VAL A 303 3.18 13.66 5.17
CA VAL A 303 2.60 12.59 6.00
C VAL A 303 1.85 11.57 5.13
N CYS A 304 1.03 12.02 4.17
CA CYS A 304 0.30 11.12 3.28
C CYS A 304 1.24 10.31 2.39
N LEU A 305 2.29 10.93 1.85
CA LEU A 305 3.31 10.25 1.04
C LEU A 305 4.14 9.25 1.87
N ASP A 306 4.46 9.58 3.13
CA ASP A 306 5.17 8.64 4.01
C ASP A 306 4.29 7.43 4.37
N ASN A 307 3.00 7.64 4.65
CA ASN A 307 2.06 6.56 4.91
C ASN A 307 1.91 5.66 3.67
N ALA A 308 1.72 6.24 2.48
CA ALA A 308 1.65 5.50 1.22
C ALA A 308 2.93 4.68 0.95
N ARG A 309 4.11 5.27 1.21
CA ARG A 309 5.40 4.60 1.09
C ARG A 309 5.55 3.42 2.06
N LEU A 310 5.15 3.60 3.31
CA LEU A 310 5.22 2.53 4.32
C LEU A 310 4.30 1.37 3.94
N TYR A 311 3.07 1.68 3.54
CA TYR A 311 2.12 0.69 3.05
C TYR A 311 2.66 -0.09 1.83
N ASP A 312 3.22 0.61 0.83
CA ASP A 312 3.82 -0.03 -0.35
C ASP A 312 5.05 -0.90 0.01
N ARG A 313 5.83 -0.49 1.04
CA ARG A 313 6.94 -1.29 1.55
C ARG A 313 6.44 -2.58 2.23
N GLU A 314 5.49 -2.47 3.14
CA GLU A 314 4.90 -3.63 3.84
C GLU A 314 4.30 -4.60 2.82
N ARG A 315 3.56 -4.08 1.86
CA ARG A 315 3.02 -4.84 0.73
C ARG A 315 4.11 -5.57 -0.06
N ARG A 316 5.19 -4.86 -0.44
CA ARG A 316 6.31 -5.49 -1.19
C ARG A 316 6.98 -6.60 -0.39
N ILE A 317 7.14 -6.42 0.91
CA ILE A 317 7.68 -7.47 1.80
C ILE A 317 6.73 -8.67 1.82
N ALA A 318 5.43 -8.45 2.02
CA ALA A 318 4.44 -9.52 2.00
C ALA A 318 4.42 -10.28 0.66
N LEU A 319 4.42 -9.56 -0.47
CA LEU A 319 4.49 -10.15 -1.81
C LEU A 319 5.82 -10.88 -2.08
N ALA A 320 6.94 -10.38 -1.55
CA ALA A 320 8.24 -11.03 -1.69
C ALA A 320 8.31 -12.34 -0.89
N LEU A 321 7.76 -12.33 0.33
CA LEU A 321 7.60 -13.54 1.14
C LEU A 321 6.71 -14.55 0.42
N GLN A 322 5.55 -14.12 -0.07
CA GLN A 322 4.64 -14.97 -0.83
C GLN A 322 5.30 -15.57 -2.08
N ARG A 323 5.99 -14.75 -2.90
CA ARG A 323 6.69 -15.23 -4.11
C ARG A 323 7.85 -16.15 -3.79
N GLY A 324 8.56 -15.92 -2.69
CA GLY A 324 9.61 -16.81 -2.21
C GLY A 324 9.08 -18.17 -1.75
N LEU A 325 7.82 -18.21 -1.38
CA LEU A 325 7.11 -19.39 -0.89
C LEU A 325 6.26 -20.08 -1.96
N LEU A 326 5.98 -19.42 -3.10
CA LEU A 326 5.34 -20.08 -4.26
C LEU A 326 6.35 -21.00 -4.96
N PRO A 327 5.95 -22.18 -5.43
CA PRO A 327 6.88 -23.07 -6.13
C PRO A 327 7.43 -22.39 -7.38
N GLY A 328 8.72 -22.58 -7.62
CA GLY A 328 9.26 -22.39 -8.95
C GLY A 328 8.49 -23.26 -9.97
N ARG A 329 8.83 -23.17 -11.27
CA ARG A 329 8.21 -24.07 -12.26
C ARG A 329 8.29 -25.51 -11.78
N PRO A 330 7.17 -26.16 -11.45
CA PRO A 330 7.21 -27.52 -10.94
C PRO A 330 7.71 -28.47 -12.04
N LEU A 331 8.54 -29.43 -11.64
CA LEU A 331 8.89 -30.53 -12.53
C LEU A 331 7.63 -31.42 -12.65
N VAL A 332 6.98 -31.35 -13.78
CA VAL A 332 5.82 -32.17 -14.10
C VAL A 332 6.30 -33.41 -14.89
N PRO A 333 5.83 -34.63 -14.57
CA PRO A 333 6.16 -35.82 -15.35
C PRO A 333 5.80 -35.65 -16.84
N ASP A 334 6.63 -36.18 -17.74
CA ASP A 334 6.50 -35.97 -19.20
C ASP A 334 5.11 -36.28 -19.78
N ARG A 335 4.41 -37.24 -19.19
CA ARG A 335 3.07 -37.65 -19.62
C ARG A 335 1.92 -36.85 -19.01
N LEU A 336 2.21 -35.96 -18.08
CA LEU A 336 1.24 -35.10 -17.46
C LEU A 336 1.45 -33.65 -17.92
N GLU A 337 0.39 -32.96 -18.24
CA GLU A 337 0.39 -31.51 -18.48
C GLU A 337 -0.42 -30.85 -17.35
N VAL A 338 0.14 -29.85 -16.68
CA VAL A 338 -0.55 -29.16 -15.60
C VAL A 338 -0.41 -27.66 -15.81
N ALA A 339 -1.53 -26.96 -15.74
CA ALA A 339 -1.63 -25.50 -15.93
C ALA A 339 -2.33 -24.88 -14.71
N PRO A 340 -1.61 -24.31 -13.76
CA PRO A 340 -2.20 -23.55 -12.67
C PRO A 340 -2.36 -22.08 -13.04
N VAL A 341 -3.45 -21.46 -12.58
CA VAL A 341 -3.66 -20.01 -12.55
C VAL A 341 -4.04 -19.63 -11.13
N TYR A 342 -3.38 -18.61 -10.62
CA TYR A 342 -3.70 -17.97 -9.35
C TYR A 342 -3.90 -16.47 -9.56
N GLN A 343 -4.99 -15.93 -9.06
CA GLN A 343 -5.33 -14.51 -9.13
C GLN A 343 -5.82 -14.04 -7.75
N PRO A 344 -5.02 -13.26 -7.02
CA PRO A 344 -5.44 -12.72 -5.73
C PRO A 344 -6.52 -11.63 -5.91
N VAL A 345 -7.30 -11.40 -4.86
CA VAL A 345 -8.25 -10.28 -4.79
C VAL A 345 -7.51 -8.96 -4.75
N GLY A 346 -7.84 -8.06 -5.69
CA GLY A 346 -7.23 -6.75 -5.78
C GLY A 346 -5.75 -6.80 -6.20
N ASP A 347 -5.21 -5.65 -6.57
CA ASP A 347 -3.81 -5.55 -7.01
C ASP A 347 -2.80 -5.70 -5.86
N ASN A 348 -3.27 -5.83 -4.61
CA ASN A 348 -2.50 -5.50 -3.42
C ASN A 348 -2.58 -6.49 -2.26
N VAL A 349 -3.33 -7.57 -2.36
CA VAL A 349 -3.62 -8.45 -1.22
C VAL A 349 -2.92 -9.79 -1.38
N VAL A 350 -2.29 -10.25 -0.30
CA VAL A 350 -1.78 -11.62 -0.18
C VAL A 350 -2.96 -12.50 0.14
N GLY A 351 -3.23 -13.52 -0.68
CA GLY A 351 -4.38 -14.38 -0.55
C GLY A 351 -4.16 -15.60 0.35
N GLY A 352 -5.28 -16.24 0.72
CA GLY A 352 -5.32 -17.50 1.42
C GLY A 352 -5.21 -18.72 0.53
N ASP A 353 -5.46 -18.56 -0.76
CA ASP A 353 -5.42 -19.62 -1.76
C ASP A 353 -4.01 -20.13 -2.06
N TRP A 354 -3.88 -21.44 -2.29
CA TRP A 354 -2.63 -22.01 -2.80
C TRP A 354 -2.88 -23.18 -3.75
N HIS A 355 -1.86 -23.47 -4.53
CA HIS A 355 -1.72 -24.72 -5.27
C HIS A 355 -0.31 -25.25 -5.16
N ASP A 356 -0.14 -26.54 -5.34
CA ASP A 356 1.19 -27.14 -5.47
C ASP A 356 1.16 -28.40 -6.36
N ILE A 357 2.33 -28.73 -6.93
CA ILE A 357 2.53 -29.88 -7.80
C ILE A 357 3.83 -30.53 -7.35
N VAL A 358 3.75 -31.77 -6.87
CA VAL A 358 4.89 -32.52 -6.35
C VAL A 358 5.12 -33.75 -7.21
N PRO A 359 6.27 -33.85 -7.91
CA PRO A 359 6.61 -35.07 -8.63
C PRO A 359 6.85 -36.22 -7.65
N LEU A 360 6.30 -37.39 -7.96
CA LEU A 360 6.43 -38.61 -7.16
C LEU A 360 7.19 -39.70 -7.94
N SER A 361 7.55 -40.75 -7.25
CA SER A 361 8.18 -41.90 -7.89
C SER A 361 7.31 -42.56 -8.95
N GLY A 362 7.90 -43.25 -9.90
CA GLY A 362 7.17 -43.94 -10.99
C GLY A 362 6.49 -43.01 -11.99
N GLY A 363 6.88 -41.75 -12.09
CA GLY A 363 6.28 -40.79 -13.02
C GLY A 363 4.88 -40.31 -12.60
N ARG A 364 4.50 -40.48 -11.33
CA ARG A 364 3.28 -39.96 -10.71
C ARG A 364 3.48 -38.50 -10.29
N ALA A 365 2.38 -37.82 -10.01
CA ALA A 365 2.42 -36.48 -9.44
C ALA A 365 1.30 -36.31 -8.40
N ALA A 366 1.61 -35.63 -7.31
CA ALA A 366 0.62 -35.10 -6.40
C ALA A 366 0.24 -33.67 -6.81
N LEU A 367 -1.06 -33.41 -6.84
CA LEU A 367 -1.66 -32.10 -7.14
C LEU A 367 -2.45 -31.68 -5.92
N MET A 368 -2.35 -30.43 -5.52
CA MET A 368 -3.12 -29.88 -4.44
C MET A 368 -3.62 -28.47 -4.73
N VAL A 369 -4.82 -28.17 -4.28
CA VAL A 369 -5.40 -26.84 -4.20
C VAL A 369 -6.00 -26.69 -2.83
N GLY A 370 -5.84 -25.53 -2.22
CA GLY A 370 -6.40 -25.24 -0.92
C GLY A 370 -6.68 -23.75 -0.76
N ASP A 371 -7.48 -23.46 0.24
CA ASP A 371 -7.89 -22.10 0.60
C ASP A 371 -7.91 -21.98 2.13
N ALA A 372 -7.14 -21.01 2.65
CA ALA A 372 -7.09 -20.66 4.06
C ALA A 372 -8.13 -19.58 4.35
N MET A 373 -8.97 -19.81 5.35
CA MET A 373 -10.08 -18.93 5.71
C MET A 373 -9.63 -17.48 5.95
N GLY A 374 -10.27 -16.53 5.26
CA GLY A 374 -9.99 -15.11 5.35
C GLY A 374 -9.04 -14.60 4.27
N HIS A 375 -8.60 -13.35 4.40
CA HIS A 375 -7.71 -12.69 3.43
C HIS A 375 -6.62 -11.89 4.16
N GLY A 376 -5.53 -11.60 3.46
CA GLY A 376 -4.44 -10.79 3.98
C GLY A 376 -3.31 -11.60 4.62
N PRO A 377 -2.43 -10.94 5.39
CA PRO A 377 -1.19 -11.54 5.90
C PRO A 377 -1.39 -12.76 6.79
N GLU A 378 -2.48 -12.80 7.57
CA GLU A 378 -2.80 -13.89 8.48
C GLU A 378 -3.17 -15.17 7.72
N ALA A 379 -4.09 -15.07 6.76
CA ALA A 379 -4.46 -16.17 5.88
C ALA A 379 -3.26 -16.69 5.08
N ALA A 380 -2.42 -15.78 4.58
CA ALA A 380 -1.20 -16.12 3.87
C ALA A 380 -0.19 -16.88 4.73
N ALA A 381 -0.04 -16.52 6.01
CA ALA A 381 0.85 -17.24 6.92
C ALA A 381 0.39 -18.70 7.13
N ILE A 382 -0.90 -18.90 7.33
CA ILE A 382 -1.52 -20.23 7.45
C ILE A 382 -1.34 -21.03 6.15
N MET A 383 -1.64 -20.40 5.01
CA MET A 383 -1.47 -21.00 3.68
C MET A 383 -0.06 -21.51 3.48
N VAL A 384 0.97 -20.70 3.80
CA VAL A 384 2.36 -21.07 3.64
C VAL A 384 2.74 -22.28 4.50
N GLN A 385 2.31 -22.31 5.75
CA GLN A 385 2.60 -23.42 6.66
C GLN A 385 1.94 -24.71 6.17
N LEU A 386 0.65 -24.66 5.83
CA LEU A 386 -0.11 -25.82 5.34
C LEU A 386 0.43 -26.33 4.01
N ARG A 387 0.74 -25.45 3.08
CA ARG A 387 1.32 -25.81 1.79
C ARG A 387 2.69 -26.45 1.95
N THR A 388 3.58 -25.88 2.78
CA THR A 388 4.91 -26.45 3.04
C THR A 388 4.81 -27.83 3.67
N ALA A 389 3.90 -27.99 4.62
CA ALA A 389 3.64 -29.28 5.23
C ALA A 389 3.08 -30.28 4.21
N ALA A 390 2.11 -29.87 3.40
CA ALA A 390 1.54 -30.71 2.34
C ALA A 390 2.59 -31.15 1.31
N HIS A 391 3.45 -30.25 0.87
CA HIS A 391 4.58 -30.56 -0.01
C HIS A 391 5.51 -31.62 0.59
N THR A 392 5.87 -31.45 1.86
CA THR A 392 6.72 -32.39 2.59
C THR A 392 6.04 -33.76 2.75
N LEU A 393 4.77 -33.79 3.11
CA LEU A 393 3.99 -35.03 3.26
C LEU A 393 3.79 -35.74 1.92
N ALA A 394 3.60 -35.00 0.82
CA ALA A 394 3.51 -35.54 -0.53
C ALA A 394 4.79 -36.30 -0.93
N SER A 395 5.97 -35.76 -0.57
CA SER A 395 7.25 -36.42 -0.87
C SER A 395 7.45 -37.72 -0.10
N LEU A 396 6.65 -38.00 0.93
CA LEU A 396 6.61 -39.30 1.62
C LEU A 396 5.74 -40.32 0.89
N GLU A 397 5.08 -39.95 -0.19
CA GLU A 397 4.18 -40.80 -1.01
C GLU A 397 3.06 -41.47 -0.23
N LEU A 398 2.54 -40.79 0.80
CA LEU A 398 1.41 -41.26 1.60
C LEU A 398 0.11 -41.22 0.79
N PRO A 399 -0.90 -42.09 1.13
CA PRO A 399 -2.23 -42.01 0.55
C PRO A 399 -2.90 -40.63 0.79
N PRO A 400 -3.76 -40.15 -0.11
CA PRO A 400 -4.38 -38.83 0.01
C PRO A 400 -5.08 -38.56 1.34
N GLU A 401 -5.82 -39.53 1.86
CA GLU A 401 -6.52 -39.44 3.14
C GLU A 401 -5.55 -39.31 4.33
N GLU A 402 -4.39 -39.93 4.26
CA GLU A 402 -3.38 -39.85 5.33
C GLU A 402 -2.67 -38.48 5.29
N VAL A 403 -2.39 -37.94 4.10
CA VAL A 403 -1.84 -36.58 3.95
C VAL A 403 -2.78 -35.55 4.57
N LEU A 404 -4.09 -35.60 4.24
CA LEU A 404 -5.07 -34.67 4.80
C LEU A 404 -5.26 -34.85 6.30
N SER A 405 -5.22 -36.09 6.83
CA SER A 405 -5.32 -36.33 8.28
C SER A 405 -4.15 -35.73 9.05
N ARG A 406 -2.93 -35.82 8.50
CA ARG A 406 -1.73 -35.21 9.11
C ARG A 406 -1.78 -33.69 9.03
N LEU A 407 -2.24 -33.14 7.92
CA LEU A 407 -2.45 -31.69 7.77
C LEU A 407 -3.50 -31.15 8.75
N ASP A 408 -4.60 -31.86 8.95
CA ASP A 408 -5.63 -31.51 9.93
C ASP A 408 -5.08 -31.47 11.36
N THR A 409 -4.29 -32.48 11.72
CA THR A 409 -3.62 -32.53 13.03
C THR A 409 -2.65 -31.36 13.22
N MET A 410 -1.89 -31.01 12.18
CA MET A 410 -0.97 -29.87 12.22
C MET A 410 -1.72 -28.54 12.33
N ALA A 411 -2.75 -28.34 11.52
CA ALA A 411 -3.57 -27.13 11.54
C ALA A 411 -4.24 -26.93 12.91
N ALA A 412 -4.78 -27.98 13.51
CA ALA A 412 -5.39 -27.94 14.85
C ALA A 412 -4.37 -27.67 15.96
N GLY A 413 -3.08 -27.96 15.74
CA GLY A 413 -1.99 -27.70 16.68
C GLY A 413 -1.35 -26.30 16.55
N MET A 414 -1.73 -25.51 15.56
CA MET A 414 -1.26 -24.14 15.42
C MET A 414 -1.88 -23.26 16.50
N ASP A 415 -1.05 -22.58 17.30
CA ASP A 415 -1.53 -21.72 18.39
C ASP A 415 -1.88 -20.32 17.86
N PRO A 416 -3.17 -19.95 17.79
CA PRO A 416 -3.59 -18.65 17.31
C PRO A 416 -3.06 -17.48 18.18
N THR A 417 -2.68 -17.76 19.45
CA THR A 417 -2.22 -16.72 20.37
C THR A 417 -0.72 -16.48 20.30
N ALA A 418 0.06 -17.44 19.84
CA ALA A 418 1.53 -17.35 19.77
C ALA A 418 2.03 -16.35 18.72
N GLU A 419 1.23 -16.09 17.67
CA GLU A 419 1.58 -15.21 16.55
C GLU A 419 0.68 -13.96 16.45
N GLY A 420 -0.16 -13.68 17.46
CA GLY A 420 -1.10 -12.55 17.44
C GLY A 420 -2.30 -12.76 16.50
N LEU A 421 -2.52 -13.99 16.04
CA LEU A 421 -3.64 -14.36 15.17
C LEU A 421 -4.92 -14.49 16.01
N THR A 422 -5.99 -13.82 15.60
CA THR A 422 -7.25 -13.74 16.37
C THR A 422 -8.37 -14.65 15.86
N ALA A 423 -8.19 -15.31 14.71
CA ALA A 423 -9.20 -16.13 14.05
C ALA A 423 -8.87 -17.63 14.12
N ALA A 424 -9.91 -18.46 14.10
CA ALA A 424 -9.76 -19.91 13.97
C ALA A 424 -9.07 -20.26 12.65
N GLN A 425 -8.06 -21.12 12.71
CA GLN A 425 -7.20 -21.46 11.57
C GLN A 425 -7.78 -22.62 10.77
N PHE A 426 -8.87 -22.36 10.05
CA PHE A 426 -9.47 -23.35 9.16
C PHE A 426 -8.99 -23.17 7.73
N ALA A 427 -8.84 -24.27 7.02
CA ALA A 427 -8.56 -24.25 5.60
C ALA A 427 -9.29 -25.38 4.89
N THR A 428 -9.67 -25.16 3.64
CA THR A 428 -10.12 -26.23 2.76
C THR A 428 -8.97 -26.73 1.91
N CYS A 429 -8.94 -28.02 1.59
CA CYS A 429 -7.89 -28.59 0.75
C CYS A 429 -8.40 -29.79 -0.03
N ILE A 430 -7.97 -29.88 -1.29
CA ILE A 430 -8.12 -31.07 -2.12
C ILE A 430 -6.72 -31.57 -2.51
N TYR A 431 -6.51 -32.87 -2.38
CA TYR A 431 -5.24 -33.52 -2.69
C TYR A 431 -5.47 -34.72 -3.58
N ALA A 432 -4.79 -34.76 -4.72
CA ALA A 432 -4.91 -35.81 -5.72
C ALA A 432 -3.55 -36.36 -6.12
N VAL A 433 -3.42 -37.68 -6.20
CA VAL A 433 -2.27 -38.35 -6.81
C VAL A 433 -2.67 -38.89 -8.17
N ILE A 434 -1.96 -38.49 -9.22
CA ILE A 434 -2.21 -38.91 -10.60
C ILE A 434 -1.12 -39.89 -11.04
N ASP A 435 -1.53 -41.01 -11.61
CA ASP A 435 -0.67 -41.94 -12.36
C ASP A 435 -0.95 -41.81 -13.87
N PRO A 436 -0.12 -41.06 -14.59
CA PRO A 436 -0.34 -40.88 -16.03
C PRO A 436 -0.11 -42.15 -16.83
N SER A 437 0.64 -43.12 -16.28
CA SER A 437 0.95 -44.40 -16.94
C SER A 437 -0.19 -45.38 -16.85
N GLY A 438 -0.84 -45.41 -15.68
CA GLY A 438 -2.04 -46.21 -15.41
C GLY A 438 -3.35 -45.57 -15.88
N GLY A 439 -3.35 -44.31 -16.23
CA GLY A 439 -4.58 -43.56 -16.55
C GLY A 439 -5.55 -43.48 -15.37
N THR A 440 -5.01 -43.39 -14.15
CA THR A 440 -5.79 -43.41 -12.91
C THR A 440 -5.36 -42.30 -11.95
N GLY A 441 -6.23 -41.94 -11.02
CA GLY A 441 -5.93 -41.06 -9.91
C GLY A 441 -6.61 -41.51 -8.63
N GLU A 442 -6.06 -41.02 -7.51
CA GLU A 442 -6.63 -41.18 -6.19
C GLU A 442 -6.73 -39.80 -5.54
N ILE A 443 -7.87 -39.46 -4.96
CA ILE A 443 -8.17 -38.10 -4.54
C ILE A 443 -8.96 -38.10 -3.22
N ALA A 444 -8.63 -37.14 -2.34
CA ALA A 444 -9.37 -36.87 -1.11
C ALA A 444 -9.54 -35.37 -0.95
N ARG A 445 -10.58 -34.93 -0.21
CA ARG A 445 -10.82 -33.53 0.09
C ARG A 445 -11.17 -33.29 1.54
N ALA A 446 -10.76 -32.14 2.05
CA ALA A 446 -11.01 -31.64 3.39
C ALA A 446 -11.87 -30.37 3.30
N GLY A 447 -13.19 -30.49 3.29
CA GLY A 447 -14.14 -29.37 3.16
C GLY A 447 -14.10 -28.63 1.82
N HIS A 448 -13.21 -29.00 0.91
CA HIS A 448 -12.98 -28.31 -0.36
C HIS A 448 -14.03 -28.69 -1.41
N LEU A 449 -14.18 -27.85 -2.45
CA LEU A 449 -15.10 -28.09 -3.56
C LEU A 449 -14.78 -29.37 -4.34
N PRO A 450 -15.79 -30.10 -4.85
CA PRO A 450 -15.55 -31.28 -5.66
C PRO A 450 -14.92 -30.90 -7.01
N PRO A 451 -13.98 -31.70 -7.55
CA PRO A 451 -13.33 -31.42 -8.82
C PRO A 451 -14.24 -31.72 -10.01
N VAL A 452 -13.94 -31.08 -11.15
CA VAL A 452 -14.62 -31.36 -12.40
C VAL A 452 -13.71 -32.16 -13.32
N LEU A 453 -14.19 -33.29 -13.80
CA LEU A 453 -13.55 -34.10 -14.83
C LEU A 453 -14.15 -33.72 -16.19
N VAL A 454 -13.30 -33.38 -17.15
CA VAL A 454 -13.67 -33.07 -18.55
C VAL A 454 -13.15 -34.18 -19.43
N ARG A 455 -14.05 -34.87 -20.13
CA ARG A 455 -13.68 -35.93 -21.08
C ARG A 455 -13.16 -35.34 -22.40
N PRO A 456 -12.46 -36.14 -23.21
CA PRO A 456 -11.98 -35.65 -24.50
C PRO A 456 -13.06 -35.18 -25.48
N ASP A 457 -14.29 -35.66 -25.31
CA ASP A 457 -15.47 -35.22 -26.07
C ASP A 457 -16.10 -33.91 -25.55
N GLY A 458 -15.53 -33.33 -24.51
CA GLY A 458 -16.02 -32.10 -23.87
C GLY A 458 -17.10 -32.30 -22.79
N ALA A 459 -17.52 -33.55 -22.56
CA ALA A 459 -18.48 -33.86 -21.50
C ALA A 459 -17.85 -33.61 -20.11
N THR A 460 -18.60 -32.96 -19.23
CA THR A 460 -18.15 -32.60 -17.88
C THR A 460 -18.87 -33.40 -16.82
N GLU A 461 -18.13 -33.87 -15.82
CA GLU A 461 -18.63 -34.64 -14.70
C GLU A 461 -18.04 -34.07 -13.41
N VAL A 462 -18.87 -33.85 -12.38
CA VAL A 462 -18.41 -33.54 -11.01
C VAL A 462 -18.13 -34.87 -10.33
N LEU A 463 -16.91 -35.07 -9.85
CA LEU A 463 -16.57 -36.31 -9.17
C LEU A 463 -17.28 -36.35 -7.80
N ASP A 464 -18.00 -37.44 -7.56
CA ASP A 464 -18.65 -37.68 -6.27
C ASP A 464 -17.62 -38.15 -5.25
N LEU A 465 -17.26 -37.26 -4.33
CA LEU A 465 -16.24 -37.47 -3.29
C LEU A 465 -16.82 -37.17 -1.90
N SER A 466 -16.43 -37.95 -0.89
CA SER A 466 -16.70 -37.59 0.51
C SER A 466 -16.18 -36.17 0.80
N ALA A 467 -17.03 -35.29 1.35
CA ALA A 467 -16.69 -33.89 1.56
C ALA A 467 -15.54 -33.70 2.57
N GLY A 468 -15.50 -34.51 3.61
CA GLY A 468 -14.64 -34.29 4.76
C GLY A 468 -15.02 -33.03 5.54
N LEU A 469 -14.35 -32.79 6.65
CA LEU A 469 -14.40 -31.53 7.38
C LEU A 469 -13.21 -30.65 6.92
N PRO A 470 -13.30 -29.31 7.01
CA PRO A 470 -12.15 -28.44 6.83
C PRO A 470 -10.99 -28.82 7.77
N LEU A 471 -9.76 -28.56 7.33
CA LEU A 471 -8.55 -28.70 8.15
C LEU A 471 -8.59 -27.74 9.34
N GLY A 472 -8.01 -28.16 10.46
CA GLY A 472 -7.91 -27.36 11.68
C GLY A 472 -8.86 -27.77 12.80
N LEU A 473 -9.75 -28.72 12.53
CA LEU A 473 -10.65 -29.29 13.56
C LEU A 473 -10.00 -30.43 14.36
N GLY A 474 -8.94 -31.04 13.83
CA GLY A 474 -8.18 -32.12 14.51
C GLY A 474 -8.93 -33.44 14.71
N THR A 475 -10.10 -33.57 14.11
CA THR A 475 -10.98 -34.74 14.27
C THR A 475 -11.39 -35.35 12.93
N GLY A 476 -10.83 -34.82 11.82
CA GLY A 476 -11.19 -35.20 10.46
C GLY A 476 -10.74 -36.62 10.11
N THR A 477 -11.71 -37.47 9.73
CA THR A 477 -11.45 -38.69 9.00
C THR A 477 -11.73 -38.43 7.52
N PHE A 478 -10.70 -38.56 6.69
CA PHE A 478 -10.79 -38.35 5.26
C PHE A 478 -10.87 -39.67 4.52
N GLN A 479 -11.49 -39.67 3.36
CA GLN A 479 -11.61 -40.85 2.51
C GLN A 479 -11.11 -40.55 1.12
N SER A 480 -10.25 -41.38 0.60
CA SER A 480 -9.83 -41.31 -0.79
C SER A 480 -10.81 -42.03 -1.71
N THR A 481 -10.89 -41.51 -2.93
CA THR A 481 -11.67 -42.09 -4.03
C THR A 481 -10.78 -42.28 -5.23
N ARG A 482 -10.83 -43.46 -5.83
CA ARG A 482 -10.13 -43.74 -7.08
C ARG A 482 -10.98 -43.35 -8.27
N PHE A 483 -10.37 -42.75 -9.27
CA PHE A 483 -11.03 -42.36 -10.51
C PHE A 483 -10.17 -42.67 -11.73
N SER A 484 -10.78 -42.73 -12.90
CA SER A 484 -10.09 -42.92 -14.17
C SER A 484 -9.84 -41.58 -14.84
N LEU A 485 -8.62 -41.35 -15.31
CA LEU A 485 -8.24 -40.19 -16.08
C LEU A 485 -7.68 -40.66 -17.42
N ALA A 486 -8.56 -40.82 -18.42
CA ALA A 486 -8.17 -41.29 -19.75
C ALA A 486 -7.23 -40.27 -20.44
N PRO A 487 -6.37 -40.71 -21.38
CA PRO A 487 -5.58 -39.79 -22.20
C PRO A 487 -6.46 -38.72 -22.87
N GLY A 488 -6.05 -37.46 -22.76
CA GLY A 488 -6.83 -36.30 -23.24
C GLY A 488 -7.94 -35.81 -22.30
N ALA A 489 -8.32 -36.58 -21.27
CA ALA A 489 -9.21 -36.08 -20.23
C ALA A 489 -8.49 -35.06 -19.32
N THR A 490 -9.22 -34.08 -18.83
CA THR A 490 -8.68 -33.01 -17.98
C THR A 490 -9.40 -32.98 -16.64
N LEU A 491 -8.64 -33.00 -15.55
CA LEU A 491 -9.10 -32.78 -14.19
C LEU A 491 -8.97 -31.30 -13.86
N ALA A 492 -10.04 -30.67 -13.35
CA ALA A 492 -10.05 -29.28 -12.88
C ALA A 492 -10.20 -29.24 -11.37
N LEU A 493 -9.22 -28.67 -10.67
CA LEU A 493 -9.22 -28.33 -9.25
C LEU A 493 -9.33 -26.82 -9.13
N TYR A 494 -10.14 -26.28 -8.22
CA TYR A 494 -10.42 -24.83 -8.15
C TYR A 494 -10.91 -24.43 -6.76
N THR A 495 -10.69 -23.16 -6.39
CA THR A 495 -11.22 -22.55 -5.17
C THR A 495 -12.57 -21.91 -5.38
N ASP A 496 -13.28 -21.60 -4.29
CA ASP A 496 -14.64 -21.07 -4.32
C ASP A 496 -14.74 -19.70 -4.99
N GLY A 497 -13.74 -18.81 -4.86
CA GLY A 497 -13.74 -17.52 -5.53
C GLY A 497 -13.91 -17.58 -7.05
N LEU A 498 -13.66 -18.76 -7.69
CA LEU A 498 -13.95 -18.95 -9.10
C LEU A 498 -15.45 -19.19 -9.37
N VAL A 499 -16.19 -19.76 -8.45
CA VAL A 499 -17.57 -20.24 -8.63
C VAL A 499 -18.58 -19.53 -7.76
N GLU A 500 -18.17 -18.87 -6.69
CA GLU A 500 -19.03 -18.18 -5.72
C GLU A 500 -18.69 -16.69 -5.64
N ASN A 501 -19.70 -15.84 -5.52
CA ASN A 501 -19.62 -14.45 -5.11
C ASN A 501 -20.97 -13.99 -4.54
N ARG A 502 -21.07 -12.74 -4.04
CA ARG A 502 -22.33 -12.22 -3.45
C ARG A 502 -23.54 -12.28 -4.36
N THR A 503 -23.36 -12.30 -5.67
CA THR A 503 -24.44 -12.31 -6.66
C THR A 503 -24.65 -13.67 -7.32
N ARG A 504 -23.67 -14.57 -7.22
CA ARG A 504 -23.69 -15.89 -7.86
C ARG A 504 -23.54 -17.01 -6.83
N PRO A 505 -24.62 -17.73 -6.47
CA PRO A 505 -24.54 -18.90 -5.61
C PRO A 505 -23.69 -20.02 -6.24
N ILE A 506 -23.04 -20.80 -5.39
CA ILE A 506 -22.08 -21.86 -5.74
C ILE A 506 -22.60 -22.84 -6.82
N ASP A 507 -23.87 -23.28 -6.73
CA ASP A 507 -24.46 -24.20 -7.71
C ASP A 507 -24.52 -23.60 -9.12
N SER A 508 -24.87 -22.32 -9.22
CA SER A 508 -24.90 -21.58 -10.48
C SER A 508 -23.50 -21.36 -11.03
N GLY A 509 -22.54 -21.07 -10.15
CA GLY A 509 -21.14 -20.92 -10.53
C GLY A 509 -20.51 -22.24 -10.99
N LEU A 510 -20.80 -23.34 -10.34
CA LEU A 510 -20.35 -24.67 -10.74
C LEU A 510 -20.92 -25.06 -12.12
N ALA A 511 -22.18 -24.73 -12.39
CA ALA A 511 -22.76 -24.93 -13.71
C ALA A 511 -22.06 -24.09 -14.78
N ALA A 512 -21.76 -22.81 -14.49
CA ALA A 512 -21.02 -21.92 -15.37
C ALA A 512 -19.59 -22.42 -15.62
N LEU A 513 -18.88 -22.89 -14.57
CA LEU A 513 -17.53 -23.48 -14.68
C LEU A 513 -17.54 -24.69 -15.61
N ARG A 514 -18.48 -25.60 -15.44
CA ARG A 514 -18.63 -26.80 -16.30
C ARG A 514 -18.83 -26.41 -17.76
N GLN A 515 -19.68 -25.41 -18.02
CA GLN A 515 -19.94 -24.91 -19.36
C GLN A 515 -18.68 -24.25 -19.97
N ALA A 516 -17.97 -23.43 -19.21
CA ALA A 516 -16.73 -22.79 -19.64
C ALA A 516 -15.63 -23.81 -19.96
N LEU A 517 -15.42 -24.80 -19.07
CA LEU A 517 -14.46 -25.90 -19.29
C LEU A 517 -14.79 -26.69 -20.55
N SER A 518 -16.05 -27.09 -20.74
CA SER A 518 -16.50 -27.79 -21.94
C SER A 518 -16.21 -26.98 -23.20
N ALA A 519 -16.59 -25.71 -23.22
CA ALA A 519 -16.44 -24.83 -24.41
C ALA A 519 -14.97 -24.52 -24.74
N VAL A 520 -14.10 -24.40 -23.76
CA VAL A 520 -12.69 -24.02 -23.96
C VAL A 520 -11.85 -25.25 -24.30
N LEU A 521 -12.02 -26.37 -23.58
CA LEU A 521 -11.20 -27.57 -23.77
C LEU A 521 -11.58 -28.40 -25.00
N ALA A 522 -12.79 -28.24 -25.54
CA ALA A 522 -13.19 -28.87 -26.80
C ALA A 522 -12.53 -28.23 -28.06
N ARG A 523 -11.84 -27.09 -27.92
CA ARG A 523 -11.20 -26.39 -29.04
C ARG A 523 -9.82 -26.98 -29.33
N PRO A 524 -9.57 -27.53 -30.54
CA PRO A 524 -8.26 -28.04 -30.90
C PRO A 524 -7.25 -26.89 -31.05
N GLY A 525 -6.02 -27.13 -30.60
CA GLY A 525 -4.86 -26.24 -30.79
C GLY A 525 -4.60 -25.19 -29.72
N SER A 526 -5.39 -25.09 -28.63
CA SER A 526 -5.04 -24.26 -27.48
C SER A 526 -4.17 -25.04 -26.50
N THR A 527 -3.18 -24.37 -25.91
CA THR A 527 -2.40 -24.95 -24.80
C THR A 527 -3.28 -25.07 -23.56
N LEU A 528 -2.87 -25.93 -22.60
CA LEU A 528 -3.61 -26.05 -21.35
C LEU A 528 -3.53 -24.76 -20.52
N ASP A 529 -2.38 -24.05 -20.60
CA ASP A 529 -2.19 -22.72 -19.96
C ASP A 529 -3.17 -21.68 -20.54
N ASP A 530 -3.28 -21.56 -21.88
CA ASP A 530 -4.24 -20.65 -22.51
C ASP A 530 -5.69 -20.99 -22.14
N SER A 531 -5.98 -22.29 -22.03
CA SER A 531 -7.32 -22.77 -21.64
C SER A 531 -7.64 -22.40 -20.19
N CYS A 532 -6.70 -22.59 -19.29
CA CYS A 532 -6.82 -22.23 -17.88
C CYS A 532 -7.08 -20.72 -17.72
N GLN A 533 -6.29 -19.89 -18.39
CA GLN A 533 -6.47 -18.44 -18.38
C GLN A 533 -7.82 -18.00 -18.94
N LYS A 534 -8.26 -18.59 -20.07
CA LYS A 534 -9.55 -18.26 -20.69
C LYS A 534 -10.73 -18.61 -19.79
N VAL A 535 -10.72 -19.80 -19.16
CA VAL A 535 -11.77 -20.21 -18.23
C VAL A 535 -11.84 -19.23 -17.06
N THR A 536 -10.70 -18.88 -16.47
CA THR A 536 -10.63 -17.91 -15.38
C THR A 536 -11.16 -16.54 -15.80
N GLN A 537 -10.79 -16.05 -16.99
CA GLN A 537 -11.29 -14.76 -17.52
C GLN A 537 -12.79 -14.75 -17.77
N MET A 538 -13.37 -15.87 -18.25
CA MET A 538 -14.82 -15.99 -18.52
C MET A 538 -15.66 -15.94 -17.25
N LEU A 539 -15.11 -16.41 -16.12
CA LEU A 539 -15.83 -16.52 -14.85
C LEU A 539 -15.52 -15.41 -13.87
N ARG A 540 -14.43 -14.64 -14.13
CA ARG A 540 -14.04 -13.51 -13.31
C ARG A 540 -15.08 -12.40 -13.43
N GLU A 541 -15.89 -12.25 -12.40
CA GLU A 541 -16.61 -11.02 -12.09
C GLU A 541 -15.72 -10.21 -11.13
N HIS A 542 -16.04 -8.94 -10.85
CA HIS A 542 -15.21 -8.07 -10.01
C HIS A 542 -14.91 -8.77 -8.68
N GLY A 543 -13.65 -9.20 -8.53
CA GLY A 543 -13.24 -10.19 -7.56
C GLY A 543 -13.45 -9.76 -6.11
N GLU A 544 -14.19 -10.56 -5.37
CA GLU A 544 -14.41 -10.47 -3.93
C GLU A 544 -13.56 -11.48 -3.16
N ASP A 545 -12.98 -12.50 -3.86
CA ASP A 545 -12.14 -13.54 -3.28
C ASP A 545 -11.01 -13.97 -4.22
N ASP A 546 -10.00 -14.64 -3.67
CA ASP A 546 -8.89 -15.20 -4.43
C ASP A 546 -9.37 -16.29 -5.38
N ILE A 547 -8.75 -16.41 -6.53
CA ILE A 547 -9.11 -17.39 -7.53
C ILE A 547 -7.91 -18.29 -7.81
N THR A 548 -8.09 -19.58 -7.57
CA THR A 548 -7.16 -20.61 -8.04
C THR A 548 -7.89 -21.58 -8.96
N LEU A 549 -7.30 -21.85 -10.12
CA LEU A 549 -7.71 -22.91 -11.04
C LEU A 549 -6.47 -23.70 -11.48
N MET A 550 -6.52 -25.01 -11.32
CA MET A 550 -5.51 -25.93 -11.81
C MET A 550 -6.15 -26.95 -12.77
N LEU A 551 -5.67 -26.99 -13.99
CA LEU A 551 -6.03 -28.02 -14.98
C LEU A 551 -4.91 -29.03 -15.10
N ALA A 552 -5.25 -30.32 -15.03
CA ALA A 552 -4.29 -31.41 -15.23
C ALA A 552 -4.81 -32.40 -16.29
N ARG A 553 -3.98 -32.69 -17.30
CA ARG A 553 -4.35 -33.55 -18.44
C ARG A 553 -3.27 -34.57 -18.72
N ILE A 554 -3.66 -35.83 -18.91
CA ILE A 554 -2.74 -36.87 -19.40
C ILE A 554 -2.55 -36.66 -20.91
N ARG A 555 -1.29 -36.52 -21.32
CA ARG A 555 -0.93 -36.45 -22.75
C ARG A 555 -1.22 -37.79 -23.43
N GLY A 556 -1.86 -37.72 -24.58
CA GLY A 556 -2.18 -38.88 -25.39
C GLY A 556 -0.97 -39.49 -26.14
#